data_1706f71cecfcce6139537a4b32d4e2a3
#
_entry.id   1706f71cecfcce6139537a4b32d4e2a3
#
_cell.length_a   1.000
_cell.length_b   1.000
_cell.length_c   1.000
_cell.angle_alpha   90.00
_cell.angle_beta   90.00
_cell.angle_gamma   90.00
#
_symmetry.space_group_name_H-M   'P 1'
#
loop_
_entity.id
_entity.type
_entity.pdbx_description
1 polymer ?
#
loop_
_entity_poly.entity_id
_entity_poly.type
_entity_poly.pdbx_seq_one_letter_code
_entity_poly.pdbx_strand_id
1 'polypeptide(L)'
;MLFRSLANGLALVTSPATDAVMGELPREKAGIGSAVNDVSREVGGTLGVAISGSVFASLYGPKLGELVAKFNLPAEAVALAKESAGAGFAVAERAPTPEAAEAVRQAVSDAFMHGFHSACFTGAGVALAGALLALKFLPARRAVISS
;
A
#
# COMPACT_ATOMS: atom_id res chain seq x y z
N MET A 1 2.80 11.26 16.35
CA MET A 1 4.11 11.31 15.71
C MET A 1 4.10 10.73 14.28
N LEU A 2 3.45 9.60 14.03
CA LEU A 2 3.33 8.94 12.71
C LEU A 2 2.87 9.87 11.57
N PHE A 3 1.86 10.71 11.81
CA PHE A 3 1.33 11.60 10.79
C PHE A 3 2.35 12.66 10.32
N ARG A 4 3.18 13.16 11.24
CA ARG A 4 4.24 14.12 10.90
C ARG A 4 5.37 13.47 10.09
N SER A 5 5.73 12.24 10.40
CA SER A 5 6.76 11.49 9.65
C SER A 5 6.27 11.17 8.23
N LEU A 6 5.00 10.78 8.07
CA LEU A 6 4.39 10.53 6.77
C LEU A 6 4.34 11.81 5.92
N ALA A 7 3.89 12.92 6.50
CA ALA A 7 3.81 14.21 5.82
C ALA A 7 5.19 14.71 5.37
N ASN A 8 6.21 14.57 6.23
CA ASN A 8 7.59 14.94 5.88
C ASN A 8 8.14 14.05 4.76
N GLY A 9 7.94 12.74 4.83
CA GLY A 9 8.36 11.82 3.77
C GLY A 9 7.71 12.14 2.43
N LEU A 10 6.41 12.44 2.43
CA LEU A 10 5.68 12.82 1.23
C LEU A 10 6.20 14.14 0.63
N ALA A 11 6.43 15.16 1.47
CA ALA A 11 6.94 16.46 1.03
C ALA A 11 8.34 16.34 0.43
N LEU A 12 9.24 15.53 1.02
CA LEU A 12 10.60 15.29 0.51
C LEU A 12 10.62 14.65 -0.88
N VAL A 13 9.59 13.90 -1.25
CA VAL A 13 9.50 13.26 -2.57
C VAL A 13 8.75 14.14 -3.57
N THR A 14 7.62 14.74 -3.16
CA THR A 14 6.74 15.45 -4.10
C THR A 14 7.32 16.78 -4.57
N SER A 15 7.99 17.52 -3.70
CA SER A 15 8.56 18.84 -4.06
C SER A 15 9.65 18.72 -5.13
N PRO A 16 10.72 17.92 -4.95
CA PRO A 16 11.75 17.79 -5.98
C PRO A 16 11.25 17.16 -7.27
N ALA A 17 10.28 16.24 -7.21
CA ALA A 17 9.71 15.62 -8.40
C ALA A 17 8.92 16.64 -9.23
N THR A 18 8.12 17.47 -8.58
CA THR A 18 7.38 18.55 -9.27
C THR A 18 8.34 19.59 -9.87
N ASP A 19 9.36 19.99 -9.12
CA ASP A 19 10.38 20.93 -9.61
C ASP A 19 11.15 20.38 -10.82
N ALA A 20 11.45 19.08 -10.82
CA ALA A 20 12.12 18.43 -11.95
C ALA A 20 11.25 18.47 -13.22
N VAL A 21 9.96 18.17 -13.11
CA VAL A 21 9.02 18.20 -14.25
C VAL A 21 8.81 19.62 -14.75
N MET A 22 8.55 20.56 -13.85
CA MET A 22 8.23 21.94 -14.22
C MET A 22 9.45 22.71 -14.74
N GLY A 23 10.64 22.38 -14.27
CA GLY A 23 11.88 23.05 -14.66
C GLY A 23 12.41 22.70 -16.05
N GLU A 24 11.95 21.61 -16.65
CA GLU A 24 12.31 21.21 -18.02
C GLU A 24 11.42 21.83 -19.10
N LEU A 25 10.33 22.50 -18.71
CA LEU A 25 9.35 23.03 -19.64
C LEU A 25 9.44 24.57 -19.76
N PRO A 26 9.27 25.12 -20.98
CA PRO A 26 9.15 26.56 -21.15
C PRO A 26 7.86 27.05 -20.47
N ARG A 27 7.86 28.33 -20.05
CA ARG A 27 6.75 28.93 -19.28
C ARG A 27 5.39 28.84 -19.97
N GLU A 28 5.38 28.91 -21.30
CA GLU A 28 4.18 28.81 -22.13
C GLU A 28 3.53 27.42 -22.05
N LYS A 29 4.30 26.40 -21.66
CA LYS A 29 3.85 24.99 -21.50
C LYS A 29 3.68 24.57 -20.06
N ALA A 30 3.76 25.48 -19.10
CA ALA A 30 3.65 25.17 -17.66
C ALA A 30 2.33 24.43 -17.30
N GLY A 31 1.21 24.79 -17.95
CA GLY A 31 -0.07 24.09 -17.76
C GLY A 31 -0.03 22.62 -18.19
N ILE A 32 0.68 22.30 -19.29
CA ILE A 32 0.86 20.92 -19.74
C ILE A 32 1.74 20.16 -18.74
N GLY A 33 2.80 20.80 -18.23
CA GLY A 33 3.66 20.19 -17.21
C GLY A 33 2.91 19.84 -15.93
N SER A 34 2.07 20.75 -15.44
CA SER A 34 1.20 20.50 -14.29
C SER A 34 0.26 19.31 -14.53
N ALA A 35 -0.42 19.28 -15.67
CA ALA A 35 -1.33 18.19 -16.02
C ALA A 35 -0.61 16.83 -16.09
N VAL A 36 0.56 16.76 -16.71
CA VAL A 36 1.37 15.54 -16.80
C VAL A 36 1.83 15.09 -15.40
N ASN A 37 2.27 16.03 -14.55
CA ASN A 37 2.65 15.71 -13.17
C ASN A 37 1.48 15.13 -12.38
N ASP A 38 0.29 15.74 -12.49
CA ASP A 38 -0.91 15.28 -11.77
C ASP A 38 -1.37 13.91 -12.26
N VAL A 39 -1.43 13.70 -13.58
CA VAL A 39 -1.78 12.39 -14.17
C VAL A 39 -0.78 11.31 -13.74
N SER A 40 0.52 11.61 -13.74
CA SER A 40 1.55 10.65 -13.35
C SER A 40 1.39 10.23 -11.87
N ARG A 41 1.06 11.18 -10.99
CA ARG A 41 0.79 10.90 -9.57
C ARG A 41 -0.48 10.07 -9.39
N GLU A 42 -1.54 10.39 -10.11
CA GLU A 42 -2.82 9.67 -10.03
C GLU A 42 -2.67 8.22 -10.52
N VAL A 43 -2.04 8.02 -11.67
CA VAL A 43 -1.75 6.68 -12.20
C VAL A 43 -0.85 5.89 -11.26
N GLY A 44 0.22 6.52 -10.75
CA GLY A 44 1.13 5.88 -9.78
C GLY A 44 0.43 5.47 -8.49
N GLY A 45 -0.44 6.34 -7.95
CA GLY A 45 -1.24 6.06 -6.76
C GLY A 45 -2.23 4.91 -6.98
N THR A 46 -2.95 4.94 -8.09
CA THR A 46 -3.92 3.89 -8.45
C THR A 46 -3.24 2.52 -8.60
N LEU A 47 -2.11 2.46 -9.33
CA LEU A 47 -1.33 1.24 -9.48
C LEU A 47 -0.77 0.75 -8.13
N GLY A 48 -0.30 1.66 -7.28
CA GLY A 48 0.19 1.34 -5.95
C GLY A 48 -0.87 0.68 -5.07
N VAL A 49 -2.09 1.23 -5.06
CA VAL A 49 -3.24 0.64 -4.34
C VAL A 49 -3.62 -0.71 -4.92
N ALA A 50 -3.69 -0.84 -6.25
CA ALA A 50 -4.05 -2.10 -6.91
C ALA A 50 -3.04 -3.22 -6.61
N ILE A 51 -1.74 -2.93 -6.71
CA ILE A 51 -0.68 -3.91 -6.41
C ILE A 51 -0.71 -4.30 -4.93
N SER A 52 -0.75 -3.32 -4.01
CA SER A 52 -0.76 -3.60 -2.57
C SER A 52 -2.01 -4.38 -2.15
N GLY A 53 -3.18 -4.02 -2.68
CA GLY A 53 -4.44 -4.74 -2.43
C GLY A 53 -4.41 -6.16 -2.97
N SER A 54 -3.85 -6.37 -4.17
CA SER A 54 -3.72 -7.70 -4.77
C SER A 54 -2.77 -8.61 -3.95
N VAL A 55 -1.62 -8.08 -3.53
CA VAL A 55 -0.67 -8.81 -2.66
C VAL A 55 -1.34 -9.16 -1.33
N PHE A 56 -2.00 -8.19 -0.70
CA PHE A 56 -2.73 -8.43 0.54
C PHE A 56 -3.77 -9.54 0.39
N ALA A 57 -4.66 -9.44 -0.60
CA ALA A 57 -5.75 -10.38 -0.82
C ALA A 57 -5.24 -11.79 -1.14
N SER A 58 -4.17 -11.91 -1.92
CA SER A 58 -3.57 -13.21 -2.28
C SER A 58 -2.96 -13.95 -1.08
N LEU A 59 -2.64 -13.26 0.00
CA LEU A 59 -2.03 -13.84 1.20
C LEU A 59 -3.00 -13.96 2.37
N TYR A 60 -3.90 -13.00 2.54
CA TYR A 60 -4.88 -12.99 3.64
C TYR A 60 -5.79 -14.20 3.60
N GLY A 61 -6.48 -14.45 2.48
CA GLY A 61 -7.45 -15.53 2.37
C GLY A 61 -6.88 -16.94 2.62
N PRO A 62 -5.79 -17.34 1.94
CA PRO A 62 -5.10 -18.60 2.20
C PRO A 62 -4.62 -18.73 3.64
N LYS A 63 -3.99 -17.69 4.21
CA LYS A 63 -3.50 -17.72 5.60
C LYS A 63 -4.61 -17.84 6.61
N LEU A 64 -5.71 -17.12 6.43
CA LEU A 64 -6.88 -17.28 7.28
C LEU A 64 -7.44 -18.70 7.20
N GLY A 65 -7.56 -19.27 5.98
CA GLY A 65 -8.02 -20.64 5.80
C GLY A 65 -7.19 -21.68 6.55
N GLU A 66 -5.86 -21.53 6.52
CA GLU A 66 -4.93 -22.36 7.29
C GLU A 66 -5.19 -22.25 8.81
N LEU A 67 -5.29 -21.02 9.31
CA LEU A 67 -5.44 -20.76 10.75
C LEU A 67 -6.79 -21.21 11.30
N VAL A 68 -7.87 -21.12 10.52
CA VAL A 68 -9.22 -21.53 10.97
C VAL A 68 -9.54 -23.00 10.70
N ALA A 69 -8.71 -23.72 9.96
CA ALA A 69 -8.97 -25.14 9.61
C ALA A 69 -9.19 -26.05 10.85
N LYS A 70 -8.53 -25.72 11.94
CA LYS A 70 -8.62 -26.48 13.21
C LYS A 70 -9.92 -26.25 14.00
N PHE A 71 -10.74 -25.26 13.62
CA PHE A 71 -11.94 -24.90 14.40
C PHE A 71 -13.24 -25.51 13.87
N ASN A 72 -13.17 -26.34 12.80
CA ASN A 72 -14.34 -27.00 12.18
C ASN A 72 -15.49 -26.04 11.86
N LEU A 73 -15.18 -24.82 11.41
CA LEU A 73 -16.18 -23.84 11.01
C LEU A 73 -16.91 -24.30 9.75
N PRO A 74 -18.21 -23.95 9.59
CA PRO A 74 -18.92 -24.19 8.34
C PRO A 74 -18.18 -23.60 7.13
N ALA A 75 -18.12 -24.34 6.02
CA ALA A 75 -17.39 -23.90 4.83
C ALA A 75 -17.83 -22.53 4.31
N GLU A 76 -19.13 -22.22 4.43
CA GLU A 76 -19.72 -20.94 4.06
C GLU A 76 -19.17 -19.79 4.96
N ALA A 77 -19.05 -20.01 6.27
CA ALA A 77 -18.49 -19.04 7.19
C ALA A 77 -16.99 -18.79 6.90
N VAL A 78 -16.23 -19.84 6.57
CA VAL A 78 -14.83 -19.71 6.17
C VAL A 78 -14.70 -18.95 4.85
N ALA A 79 -15.56 -19.23 3.86
CA ALA A 79 -15.57 -18.50 2.59
C ALA A 79 -15.85 -17.02 2.81
N LEU A 80 -16.87 -16.68 3.59
CA LEU A 80 -17.21 -15.30 3.93
C LEU A 80 -16.05 -14.59 4.66
N ALA A 81 -15.43 -15.25 5.63
CA ALA A 81 -14.32 -14.67 6.39
C ALA A 81 -13.09 -14.35 5.51
N LYS A 82 -12.88 -15.12 4.43
CA LYS A 82 -11.78 -14.91 3.47
C LYS A 82 -11.99 -13.70 2.57
N GLU A 83 -13.20 -13.21 2.40
CA GLU A 83 -13.48 -12.06 1.54
C GLU A 83 -12.89 -10.76 2.08
N SER A 84 -12.91 -10.58 3.41
CA SER A 84 -12.32 -9.43 4.07
C SER A 84 -12.12 -9.65 5.56
N ALA A 85 -11.21 -8.88 6.17
CA ALA A 85 -11.01 -8.91 7.62
C ALA A 85 -12.29 -8.51 8.38
N GLY A 86 -13.05 -7.55 7.87
CA GLY A 86 -14.34 -7.15 8.45
C GLY A 86 -15.35 -8.30 8.48
N ALA A 87 -15.47 -9.06 7.39
CA ALA A 87 -16.31 -10.25 7.33
C ALA A 87 -15.80 -11.35 8.29
N GLY A 88 -14.48 -11.50 8.40
CA GLY A 88 -13.86 -12.43 9.37
C GLY A 88 -14.22 -12.10 10.81
N PHE A 89 -14.19 -10.84 11.21
CA PHE A 89 -14.64 -10.41 12.53
C PHE A 89 -16.14 -10.63 12.75
N ALA A 90 -16.98 -10.40 11.74
CA ALA A 90 -18.41 -10.68 11.81
C ALA A 90 -18.71 -12.19 11.96
N VAL A 91 -17.90 -13.06 11.37
CA VAL A 91 -17.96 -14.52 11.59
C VAL A 91 -17.59 -14.87 13.03
N ALA A 92 -16.55 -14.23 13.59
CA ALA A 92 -16.14 -14.42 14.98
C ALA A 92 -17.25 -14.07 15.97
N GLU A 93 -18.02 -13.00 15.73
CA GLU A 93 -19.15 -12.60 16.57
C GLU A 93 -20.29 -13.62 16.60
N ARG A 94 -20.41 -14.45 15.57
CA ARG A 94 -21.43 -15.50 15.45
C ARG A 94 -20.94 -16.87 15.92
N ALA A 95 -19.73 -16.95 16.47
CA ALA A 95 -19.19 -18.21 16.96
C ALA A 95 -19.99 -18.73 18.18
N PRO A 96 -20.16 -20.05 18.32
CA PRO A 96 -21.04 -20.63 19.32
C PRO A 96 -20.54 -20.47 20.77
N THR A 97 -19.25 -20.25 20.97
CA THR A 97 -18.65 -20.06 22.31
C THR A 97 -17.71 -18.86 22.31
N PRO A 98 -17.52 -18.18 23.45
CA PRO A 98 -16.57 -17.07 23.58
C PRO A 98 -15.13 -17.47 23.20
N GLU A 99 -14.70 -18.69 23.52
CA GLU A 99 -13.37 -19.20 23.19
C GLU A 99 -13.19 -19.34 21.67
N ALA A 100 -14.23 -19.85 20.97
CA ALA A 100 -14.21 -19.95 19.52
C ALA A 100 -14.20 -18.56 18.86
N ALA A 101 -14.98 -17.62 19.40
CA ALA A 101 -15.00 -16.23 18.95
C ALA A 101 -13.60 -15.59 19.02
N GLU A 102 -12.94 -15.73 20.16
CA GLU A 102 -11.62 -15.18 20.38
C GLU A 102 -10.56 -15.84 19.48
N ALA A 103 -10.63 -17.16 19.32
CA ALA A 103 -9.73 -17.90 18.44
C ALA A 103 -9.86 -17.47 16.96
N VAL A 104 -11.09 -17.22 16.49
CA VAL A 104 -11.34 -16.72 15.13
C VAL A 104 -10.86 -15.28 14.99
N ARG A 105 -11.10 -14.41 15.98
CA ARG A 105 -10.56 -13.03 15.99
C ARG A 105 -9.04 -13.00 15.87
N GLN A 106 -8.37 -13.84 16.63
CA GLN A 106 -6.91 -13.97 16.60
C GLN A 106 -6.43 -14.44 15.22
N ALA A 107 -7.07 -15.48 14.66
CA ALA A 107 -6.76 -15.96 13.32
C ALA A 107 -6.94 -14.87 12.23
N VAL A 108 -8.02 -14.08 12.32
CA VAL A 108 -8.25 -12.94 11.41
C VAL A 108 -7.17 -11.88 11.55
N SER A 109 -6.80 -11.54 12.79
CA SER A 109 -5.75 -10.55 13.05
C SER A 109 -4.38 -11.01 12.54
N ASP A 110 -4.03 -12.26 12.79
CA ASP A 110 -2.75 -12.84 12.34
C ASP A 110 -2.68 -12.91 10.80
N ALA A 111 -3.75 -13.36 10.16
CA ALA A 111 -3.84 -13.39 8.70
C ALA A 111 -3.78 -11.99 8.09
N PHE A 112 -4.44 -11.01 8.71
CA PHE A 112 -4.39 -9.62 8.31
C PHE A 112 -2.97 -9.07 8.40
N MET A 113 -2.29 -9.26 9.53
CA MET A 113 -0.93 -8.79 9.72
C MET A 113 0.05 -9.44 8.75
N HIS A 114 -0.12 -10.73 8.44
CA HIS A 114 0.69 -11.42 7.45
C HIS A 114 0.55 -10.80 6.05
N GLY A 115 -0.68 -10.59 5.58
CA GLY A 115 -0.95 -9.94 4.29
C GLY A 115 -0.48 -8.48 4.26
N PHE A 116 -0.70 -7.74 5.35
CA PHE A 116 -0.32 -6.34 5.48
C PHE A 116 1.20 -6.14 5.45
N HIS A 117 1.97 -6.92 6.21
CA HIS A 117 3.43 -6.87 6.17
C HIS A 117 3.97 -7.13 4.76
N SER A 118 3.44 -8.14 4.08
CA SER A 118 3.87 -8.47 2.72
C SER A 118 3.56 -7.35 1.73
N ALA A 119 2.38 -6.71 1.83
CA ALA A 119 2.04 -5.55 1.02
C ALA A 119 2.98 -4.36 1.30
N CYS A 120 3.32 -4.11 2.57
CA CYS A 120 4.29 -3.06 2.95
C CYS A 120 5.70 -3.34 2.38
N PHE A 121 6.18 -4.59 2.45
CA PHE A 121 7.48 -4.96 1.86
C PHE A 121 7.48 -4.82 0.35
N THR A 122 6.39 -5.18 -0.32
CA THR A 122 6.23 -4.96 -1.77
C THR A 122 6.29 -3.48 -2.10
N GLY A 123 5.57 -2.64 -1.38
CA GLY A 123 5.60 -1.19 -1.54
C GLY A 123 6.99 -0.59 -1.32
N ALA A 124 7.69 -1.05 -0.27
CA ALA A 124 9.07 -0.64 0.00
C ALA A 124 10.03 -1.05 -1.12
N GLY A 125 9.87 -2.25 -1.68
CA GLY A 125 10.66 -2.73 -2.82
C GLY A 125 10.45 -1.88 -4.07
N VAL A 126 9.20 -1.53 -4.38
CA VAL A 126 8.86 -0.63 -5.51
C VAL A 126 9.47 0.76 -5.30
N ALA A 127 9.36 1.30 -4.08
CA ALA A 127 9.93 2.61 -3.75
C ALA A 127 11.47 2.62 -3.89
N LEU A 128 12.14 1.56 -3.42
CA LEU A 128 13.60 1.40 -3.59
C LEU A 128 14.00 1.30 -5.05
N ALA A 129 13.28 0.50 -5.84
CA ALA A 129 13.52 0.40 -7.28
C ALA A 129 13.35 1.76 -7.98
N GLY A 130 12.31 2.50 -7.66
CA GLY A 130 12.08 3.86 -8.15
C GLY A 130 13.20 4.82 -7.76
N ALA A 131 13.68 4.77 -6.52
CA ALA A 131 14.79 5.59 -6.06
C ALA A 131 16.10 5.27 -6.80
N LEU A 132 16.41 3.99 -7.01
CA LEU A 132 17.59 3.56 -7.78
C LEU A 132 17.52 4.00 -9.24
N LEU A 133 16.34 3.90 -9.87
CA LEU A 133 16.12 4.39 -11.22
C LEU A 133 16.30 5.91 -11.29
N ALA A 134 15.75 6.65 -10.33
CA ALA A 134 15.93 8.09 -10.26
C ALA A 134 17.40 8.48 -10.12
N LEU A 135 18.15 7.83 -9.23
CA LEU A 135 19.58 8.06 -9.06
C LEU A 135 20.41 7.77 -10.31
N LYS A 136 20.01 6.76 -11.09
CA LYS A 136 20.73 6.36 -12.30
C LYS A 136 20.42 7.23 -13.50
N PHE A 137 19.16 7.68 -13.65
CA PHE A 137 18.69 8.31 -14.87
C PHE A 137 18.42 9.82 -14.73
N LEU A 138 18.20 10.35 -13.52
CA LEU A 138 18.05 11.78 -13.34
C LEU A 138 19.42 12.47 -13.29
N PRO A 139 19.71 13.44 -14.18
CA PRO A 139 20.94 14.21 -14.13
C PRO A 139 20.97 15.06 -12.85
N ALA A 140 22.10 15.00 -12.13
CA ALA A 140 22.33 15.89 -11.00
C ALA A 140 22.31 17.35 -11.50
N ARG A 141 21.31 18.16 -11.08
CA ARG A 141 21.32 19.60 -11.38
C ARG A 141 22.55 20.22 -10.68
N ARG A 142 23.48 20.74 -11.47
CA ARG A 142 24.48 21.65 -10.93
C ARG A 142 23.75 22.90 -10.43
N ALA A 143 23.85 23.17 -9.13
CA ALA A 143 23.41 24.44 -8.58
C ALA A 143 24.15 25.55 -9.35
N VAL A 144 23.44 26.31 -10.19
CA VAL A 144 23.97 27.54 -10.75
C VAL A 144 23.96 28.52 -9.59
N ILE A 145 25.10 28.64 -8.92
CA ILE A 145 25.37 29.74 -8.00
C ILE A 145 25.58 30.95 -8.91
N SER A 146 24.51 31.74 -9.11
CA SER A 146 24.62 33.05 -9.71
C SER A 146 25.31 33.97 -8.71
N SER A 147 26.56 34.26 -8.99
CA SER A 147 27.30 35.39 -8.37
C SER A 147 26.71 36.72 -8.80
#